data_e6c72c74cbf5ced804b66c37ec82af7c
#
_entry.id   e6c72c74cbf5ced804b66c37ec82af7c
#
_cell.length_a   1.000
_cell.length_b   1.000
_cell.length_c   1.000
_cell.angle_alpha   90.00
_cell.angle_beta   90.00
_cell.angle_gamma   90.00
#
_symmetry.space_group_name_H-M   'P 1'
#
loop_
_entity.id
_entity.type
_entity.pdbx_description
1 polymer ?
#
loop_
_entity_poly.entity_id
_entity_poly.type
_entity_poly.pdbx_seq_one_letter_code
_entity_poly.pdbx_strand_id
1 'polypeptide(L)'
;MSSPDAASTPTPEPPAAPPSGPAPMGPPPMPAWTSALTSTAPTPGPAGLFYADVPNRAIAYIIDVILVGIVAVIISIVVFAVFGPPTSVQSIPDTSAILGFRVETHTNILPTLIYAVLGIGLSAGYFIYTWTAMRATLGMRVLGMQVGNAADGATLTTNQAVRRWLALGGIFSLAQTLNSLPLLGLLIALASLAWVIFLIVTTAQSPTKQGWHDKFAATIVAKAARSVA
;
A
#
# COMPACT_ATOMS: atom_id res chain seq x y z
N MET A 1 -52.05 -73.78 -27.09
CA MET A 1 -51.23 -74.10 -25.90
C MET A 1 -50.84 -72.78 -25.33
N SER A 2 -51.57 -72.29 -24.32
CA SER A 2 -51.38 -71.03 -23.64
C SER A 2 -50.50 -71.24 -22.42
N SER A 3 -49.42 -70.52 -22.28
CA SER A 3 -48.57 -70.50 -21.08
C SER A 3 -49.24 -69.70 -19.96
N PRO A 4 -49.13 -70.13 -18.68
CA PRO A 4 -49.74 -69.43 -17.57
C PRO A 4 -48.88 -68.23 -17.12
N ASP A 5 -49.62 -67.17 -16.69
CA ASP A 5 -49.15 -65.99 -16.09
C ASP A 5 -48.24 -66.23 -14.88
N ALA A 6 -47.08 -65.60 -14.91
CA ALA A 6 -46.20 -65.52 -13.75
C ALA A 6 -46.72 -64.44 -12.80
N ALA A 7 -47.21 -64.85 -11.65
CA ALA A 7 -47.63 -63.97 -10.57
C ALA A 7 -46.40 -63.09 -10.05
N SER A 8 -46.48 -61.77 -10.19
CA SER A 8 -45.55 -60.86 -9.64
C SER A 8 -45.66 -60.80 -8.12
N THR A 9 -44.62 -61.21 -7.44
CA THR A 9 -44.44 -61.04 -5.98
C THR A 9 -44.28 -59.56 -5.60
N PRO A 10 -45.05 -59.05 -4.63
CA PRO A 10 -44.88 -57.66 -4.21
C PRO A 10 -43.52 -57.46 -3.51
N THR A 11 -42.77 -56.47 -3.97
CA THR A 11 -41.52 -56.05 -3.35
C THR A 11 -41.82 -55.43 -1.96
N PRO A 12 -41.16 -55.86 -0.88
CA PRO A 12 -41.39 -55.28 0.43
C PRO A 12 -41.00 -53.83 0.46
N GLU A 13 -41.87 -52.99 0.99
CA GLU A 13 -41.70 -51.57 1.19
C GLU A 13 -40.54 -51.36 2.19
N PRO A 14 -39.56 -50.45 1.88
CA PRO A 14 -38.46 -50.19 2.81
C PRO A 14 -39.01 -49.55 4.09
N PRO A 15 -38.42 -49.85 5.27
CA PRO A 15 -38.87 -49.31 6.53
C PRO A 15 -38.79 -47.77 6.54
N ALA A 16 -39.84 -47.12 7.08
CA ALA A 16 -39.93 -45.68 7.19
C ALA A 16 -38.73 -45.14 7.95
N ALA A 17 -38.08 -44.11 7.37
CA ALA A 17 -36.96 -43.42 8.00
C ALA A 17 -37.38 -42.84 9.37
N PRO A 18 -36.55 -42.95 10.40
CA PRO A 18 -36.85 -42.35 11.70
C PRO A 18 -37.08 -40.83 11.57
N PRO A 19 -37.96 -40.24 12.39
CA PRO A 19 -38.23 -38.83 12.35
C PRO A 19 -36.92 -38.06 12.57
N SER A 20 -36.58 -37.18 11.63
CA SER A 20 -35.42 -36.28 11.75
C SER A 20 -35.63 -35.40 12.97
N GLY A 21 -34.78 -35.55 13.98
CA GLY A 21 -34.75 -34.66 15.14
C GLY A 21 -34.57 -33.18 14.70
N PRO A 22 -34.91 -32.23 15.56
CA PRO A 22 -34.75 -30.82 15.24
C PRO A 22 -33.31 -30.57 14.78
N ALA A 23 -33.16 -29.92 13.62
CA ALA A 23 -31.85 -29.56 13.08
C ALA A 23 -31.05 -28.80 14.15
N PRO A 24 -29.76 -29.09 14.33
CA PRO A 24 -28.94 -28.37 15.24
C PRO A 24 -29.05 -26.87 14.93
N MET A 25 -29.46 -26.07 15.90
CA MET A 25 -29.48 -24.61 15.76
C MET A 25 -28.06 -24.15 15.44
N GLY A 26 -27.89 -23.58 14.26
CA GLY A 26 -26.62 -22.95 13.88
C GLY A 26 -26.26 -21.84 14.90
N PRO A 27 -24.97 -21.46 14.98
CA PRO A 27 -24.58 -20.36 15.84
C PRO A 27 -25.44 -19.12 15.57
N PRO A 28 -25.78 -18.35 16.61
CA PRO A 28 -26.61 -17.16 16.43
C PRO A 28 -25.98 -16.21 15.40
N PRO A 29 -26.80 -15.54 14.58
CA PRO A 29 -26.29 -14.62 13.57
C PRO A 29 -25.45 -13.54 14.24
N MET A 30 -24.19 -13.38 13.79
CA MET A 30 -23.33 -12.34 14.31
C MET A 30 -23.88 -10.95 13.97
N PRO A 31 -23.76 -9.97 14.87
CA PRO A 31 -24.20 -8.60 14.59
C PRO A 31 -23.61 -8.06 13.28
N ALA A 32 -24.40 -7.31 12.50
CA ALA A 32 -24.00 -6.81 11.18
C ALA A 32 -22.67 -5.98 11.19
N TRP A 33 -22.33 -5.35 12.32
CA TRP A 33 -21.06 -4.62 12.46
C TRP A 33 -19.83 -5.54 12.54
N THR A 34 -19.97 -6.81 12.98
CA THR A 34 -18.84 -7.76 12.98
C THR A 34 -18.50 -8.21 11.58
N SER A 35 -19.48 -8.37 10.69
CA SER A 35 -19.23 -8.67 9.28
C SER A 35 -18.55 -7.53 8.55
N ALA A 36 -18.81 -6.28 8.93
CA ALA A 36 -18.09 -5.11 8.38
C ALA A 36 -16.61 -5.08 8.79
N LEU A 37 -16.25 -5.65 9.95
CA LEU A 37 -14.87 -5.73 10.42
C LEU A 37 -14.12 -6.99 9.94
N THR A 38 -14.83 -8.06 9.59
CA THR A 38 -14.24 -9.37 9.38
C THR A 38 -14.17 -9.84 7.93
N SER A 39 -14.78 -9.13 6.97
CA SER A 39 -14.79 -9.64 5.59
C SER A 39 -14.88 -8.55 4.55
N THR A 40 -13.74 -8.15 4.07
CA THR A 40 -13.68 -7.91 2.63
C THR A 40 -13.32 -9.26 2.01
N ALA A 41 -14.30 -9.96 1.44
CA ALA A 41 -14.02 -11.13 0.62
C ALA A 41 -12.94 -10.74 -0.41
N PRO A 42 -11.88 -11.54 -0.59
CA PRO A 42 -10.80 -11.21 -1.50
C PRO A 42 -11.38 -10.93 -2.89
N THR A 43 -11.11 -9.75 -3.45
CA THR A 43 -11.60 -9.39 -4.79
C THR A 43 -10.82 -10.20 -5.83
N PRO A 44 -11.49 -11.06 -6.63
CA PRO A 44 -10.82 -11.85 -7.65
C PRO A 44 -10.09 -10.94 -8.65
N GLY A 45 -8.88 -11.32 -8.98
CA GLY A 45 -8.02 -10.63 -9.94
C GLY A 45 -7.64 -11.55 -11.09
N PRO A 46 -6.76 -11.11 -11.99
CA PRO A 46 -6.33 -11.89 -13.13
C PRO A 46 -5.52 -13.13 -12.71
N ALA A 47 -5.55 -14.18 -13.55
CA ALA A 47 -4.75 -15.38 -13.42
C ALA A 47 -4.92 -16.13 -12.07
N GLY A 48 -6.13 -16.12 -11.46
CA GLY A 48 -6.38 -16.80 -10.18
C GLY A 48 -5.75 -16.10 -8.95
N LEU A 49 -5.21 -14.91 -9.11
CA LEU A 49 -4.74 -14.06 -8.03
C LEU A 49 -5.90 -13.22 -7.48
N PHE A 50 -5.69 -12.60 -6.33
CA PHE A 50 -6.61 -11.60 -5.77
C PHE A 50 -5.99 -10.20 -5.86
N TYR A 51 -6.82 -9.18 -6.03
CA TYR A 51 -6.34 -7.81 -5.88
C TYR A 51 -5.93 -7.56 -4.42
N ALA A 52 -4.78 -6.91 -4.23
CA ALA A 52 -4.31 -6.54 -2.90
C ALA A 52 -5.20 -5.44 -2.32
N ASP A 53 -5.71 -5.67 -1.12
CA ASP A 53 -6.55 -4.75 -0.36
C ASP A 53 -5.74 -3.57 0.21
N VAL A 54 -6.44 -2.51 0.62
CA VAL A 54 -5.84 -1.27 1.13
C VAL A 54 -4.95 -1.52 2.36
N PRO A 55 -5.38 -2.27 3.40
CA PRO A 55 -4.56 -2.51 4.58
C PRO A 55 -3.21 -3.17 4.26
N ASN A 56 -3.21 -4.22 3.43
CA ASN A 56 -1.96 -4.89 3.04
C ASN A 56 -1.02 -3.94 2.27
N ARG A 57 -1.56 -3.10 1.37
CA ARG A 57 -0.76 -2.11 0.64
C ARG A 57 -0.18 -1.04 1.56
N ALA A 58 -0.97 -0.57 2.55
CA ALA A 58 -0.52 0.40 3.54
C ALA A 58 0.62 -0.18 4.40
N ILE A 59 0.46 -1.40 4.91
CA ILE A 59 1.50 -2.07 5.71
C ILE A 59 2.77 -2.27 4.88
N ALA A 60 2.66 -2.74 3.62
CA ALA A 60 3.81 -2.88 2.73
C ALA A 60 4.54 -1.56 2.56
N TYR A 61 3.80 -0.48 2.30
CA TYR A 61 4.38 0.85 2.12
C TYR A 61 5.06 1.37 3.39
N ILE A 62 4.48 1.13 4.57
CA ILE A 62 5.10 1.48 5.86
C ILE A 62 6.43 0.73 6.04
N ILE A 63 6.47 -0.57 5.75
CA ILE A 63 7.71 -1.36 5.81
C ILE A 63 8.76 -0.76 4.86
N ASP A 64 8.38 -0.44 3.63
CA ASP A 64 9.27 0.14 2.63
C ASP A 64 9.81 1.51 3.08
N VAL A 65 8.94 2.38 3.62
CA VAL A 65 9.35 3.71 4.13
C VAL A 65 10.33 3.58 5.30
N ILE A 66 10.12 2.62 6.20
CA ILE A 66 11.05 2.36 7.31
C ILE A 66 12.41 1.91 6.76
N LEU A 67 12.43 0.96 5.82
CA LEU A 67 13.67 0.47 5.23
C LEU A 67 14.44 1.57 4.50
N VAL A 68 13.76 2.31 3.62
CA VAL A 68 14.35 3.44 2.89
C VAL A 68 14.80 4.53 3.87
N GLY A 69 14.02 4.77 4.92
CA GLY A 69 14.32 5.73 5.98
C GLY A 69 15.61 5.37 6.74
N ILE A 70 15.81 4.12 7.10
CA ILE A 70 17.05 3.66 7.75
C ILE A 70 18.25 3.94 6.85
N VAL A 71 18.17 3.59 5.57
CA VAL A 71 19.25 3.85 4.60
C VAL A 71 19.48 5.35 4.43
N ALA A 72 18.40 6.14 4.35
CA ALA A 72 18.48 7.59 4.26
C ALA A 72 19.18 8.21 5.48
N VAL A 73 18.92 7.74 6.69
CA VAL A 73 19.59 8.20 7.92
C VAL A 73 21.09 7.90 7.85
N ILE A 74 21.48 6.68 7.46
CA ILE A 74 22.90 6.31 7.33
C ILE A 74 23.61 7.22 6.33
N ILE A 75 23.02 7.44 5.15
CA ILE A 75 23.54 8.35 4.13
C ILE A 75 23.64 9.78 4.67
N SER A 76 22.60 10.22 5.40
CA SER A 76 22.55 11.56 5.97
C SER A 76 23.67 11.82 6.98
N ILE A 77 24.06 10.83 7.79
CA ILE A 77 25.20 10.95 8.71
C ILE A 77 26.50 11.20 7.94
N VAL A 78 26.72 10.46 6.86
CA VAL A 78 27.92 10.63 6.01
C VAL A 78 27.92 12.01 5.33
N VAL A 79 26.79 12.40 4.77
CA VAL A 79 26.65 13.71 4.11
C VAL A 79 26.86 14.84 5.11
N PHE A 80 26.30 14.72 6.31
CA PHE A 80 26.49 15.69 7.39
C PHE A 80 27.98 15.83 7.77
N ALA A 81 28.69 14.72 7.91
CA ALA A 81 30.11 14.74 8.27
C ALA A 81 30.99 15.41 7.20
N VAL A 82 30.62 15.31 5.92
CA VAL A 82 31.42 15.85 4.80
C VAL A 82 31.01 17.28 4.42
N PHE A 83 29.73 17.57 4.37
CA PHE A 83 29.18 18.82 3.82
C PHE A 83 28.51 19.71 4.86
N GLY A 84 28.33 19.22 6.10
CA GLY A 84 27.63 19.92 7.17
C GLY A 84 26.09 19.86 7.05
N PRO A 85 25.39 20.58 7.94
CA PRO A 85 23.93 20.59 7.98
C PRO A 85 23.33 21.40 6.82
N PRO A 86 22.13 21.00 6.33
CA PRO A 86 21.39 21.76 5.32
C PRO A 86 20.89 23.11 5.89
N THR A 87 20.72 23.18 7.21
CA THR A 87 20.24 24.37 7.91
C THR A 87 21.09 24.61 9.15
N SER A 88 21.59 25.82 9.34
CA SER A 88 22.24 26.25 10.56
C SER A 88 21.35 27.26 11.31
N VAL A 89 21.36 27.15 12.63
CA VAL A 89 20.57 27.98 13.53
C VAL A 89 21.53 28.81 14.38
N GLN A 90 21.32 30.11 14.42
CA GLN A 90 22.11 31.04 15.25
C GLN A 90 21.18 31.80 16.18
N SER A 91 21.59 31.93 17.44
CA SER A 91 20.94 32.82 18.39
C SER A 91 21.65 34.15 18.39
N ILE A 92 20.93 35.21 18.08
CA ILE A 92 21.46 36.58 18.05
C ILE A 92 20.89 37.30 19.27
N PRO A 93 21.74 37.95 20.11
CA PRO A 93 21.24 38.76 21.22
C PRO A 93 20.27 39.84 20.72
N ASP A 94 19.09 39.87 21.31
CA ASP A 94 18.05 40.87 20.98
C ASP A 94 17.35 41.31 22.26
N THR A 95 17.68 42.50 22.71
CA THR A 95 17.14 43.09 23.95
C THR A 95 15.65 43.42 23.86
N SER A 96 15.08 43.45 22.65
CA SER A 96 13.66 43.65 22.42
C SER A 96 12.84 42.34 22.46
N ALA A 97 13.53 41.20 22.39
CA ALA A 97 12.88 39.89 22.45
C ALA A 97 12.61 39.46 23.91
N ILE A 98 11.47 38.81 24.16
CA ILE A 98 11.06 38.33 25.49
C ILE A 98 12.12 37.42 26.13
N LEU A 99 12.87 36.66 25.34
CA LEU A 99 13.89 35.73 25.80
C LEU A 99 15.31 36.34 25.74
N GLY A 100 15.44 37.62 25.36
CA GLY A 100 16.74 38.31 25.22
C GLY A 100 17.55 37.87 24.01
N PHE A 101 17.03 37.04 23.14
CA PHE A 101 17.66 36.60 21.89
C PHE A 101 16.62 36.33 20.79
N ARG A 102 17.06 36.45 19.56
CA ARG A 102 16.32 36.07 18.34
C ARG A 102 17.02 34.88 17.70
N VAL A 103 16.23 33.93 17.18
CA VAL A 103 16.74 32.78 16.43
C VAL A 103 16.71 33.11 14.94
N GLU A 104 17.86 33.07 14.29
CA GLU A 104 17.98 33.16 12.84
C GLU A 104 18.35 31.82 12.25
N THR A 105 17.71 31.48 11.13
CA THR A 105 17.91 30.22 10.42
C THR A 105 18.52 30.52 9.06
N HIS A 106 19.67 29.95 8.78
CA HIS A 106 20.36 30.07 7.50
C HIS A 106 20.32 28.75 6.75
N THR A 107 19.87 28.78 5.50
CA THR A 107 19.89 27.62 4.61
C THR A 107 21.21 27.52 3.89
N ASN A 108 21.91 26.41 4.07
CA ASN A 108 23.15 26.09 3.37
C ASN A 108 22.81 25.42 2.05
N ILE A 109 22.91 26.14 0.94
CA ILE A 109 22.40 25.71 -0.37
C ILE A 109 23.04 24.38 -0.83
N LEU A 110 24.37 24.25 -0.75
CA LEU A 110 25.06 23.06 -1.24
C LEU A 110 24.66 21.79 -0.47
N PRO A 111 24.74 21.71 0.87
CA PRO A 111 24.21 20.55 1.60
C PRO A 111 22.74 20.30 1.29
N THR A 112 21.89 21.33 1.24
CA THR A 112 20.46 21.17 0.94
C THR A 112 20.23 20.47 -0.40
N LEU A 113 20.94 20.87 -1.44
CA LEU A 113 20.84 20.24 -2.77
C LEU A 113 21.33 18.78 -2.74
N ILE A 114 22.44 18.52 -2.03
CA ILE A 114 22.97 17.14 -1.89
C ILE A 114 21.93 16.23 -1.20
N TYR A 115 21.37 16.67 -0.08
CA TYR A 115 20.32 15.93 0.62
C TYR A 115 19.09 15.70 -0.25
N ALA A 116 18.67 16.71 -1.01
CA ALA A 116 17.54 16.62 -1.91
C ALA A 116 17.77 15.58 -3.02
N VAL A 117 18.91 15.68 -3.71
CA VAL A 117 19.26 14.76 -4.82
C VAL A 117 19.39 13.32 -4.31
N LEU A 118 20.07 13.12 -3.18
CA LEU A 118 20.24 11.78 -2.60
C LEU A 118 18.92 11.20 -2.10
N GLY A 119 18.07 12.01 -1.42
CA GLY A 119 16.76 11.55 -0.95
C GLY A 119 15.82 11.16 -2.07
N ILE A 120 15.72 11.98 -3.11
CA ILE A 120 14.94 11.71 -4.32
C ILE A 120 15.51 10.48 -5.05
N GLY A 121 16.83 10.45 -5.24
CA GLY A 121 17.51 9.35 -5.92
C GLY A 121 17.35 8.02 -5.20
N LEU A 122 17.47 8.01 -3.87
CA LEU A 122 17.25 6.82 -3.04
C LEU A 122 15.80 6.32 -3.15
N SER A 123 14.83 7.23 -2.99
CA SER A 123 13.41 6.88 -3.08
C SER A 123 13.04 6.37 -4.48
N ALA A 124 13.34 7.15 -5.51
CA ALA A 124 13.06 6.78 -6.91
C ALA A 124 13.79 5.49 -7.30
N GLY A 125 15.08 5.39 -6.99
CA GLY A 125 15.89 4.22 -7.26
C GLY A 125 15.33 2.95 -6.61
N TYR A 126 15.00 3.01 -5.32
CA TYR A 126 14.41 1.88 -4.60
C TYR A 126 13.10 1.42 -5.24
N PHE A 127 12.11 2.30 -5.38
CA PHE A 127 10.79 1.92 -5.86
C PHE A 127 10.81 1.51 -7.35
N ILE A 128 11.46 2.30 -8.21
CA ILE A 128 11.49 2.01 -9.64
C ILE A 128 12.23 0.70 -9.90
N TYR A 129 13.41 0.50 -9.29
CA TYR A 129 14.17 -0.72 -9.45
C TYR A 129 13.43 -1.96 -8.95
N THR A 130 12.85 -1.90 -7.76
CA THR A 130 12.16 -3.05 -7.19
C THR A 130 10.91 -3.43 -7.99
N TRP A 131 10.15 -2.48 -8.51
CA TRP A 131 8.99 -2.79 -9.36
C TRP A 131 9.37 -3.32 -10.74
N THR A 132 10.44 -2.81 -11.35
CA THR A 132 10.85 -3.24 -12.69
C THR A 132 11.67 -4.54 -12.68
N ALA A 133 12.57 -4.70 -11.72
CA ALA A 133 13.44 -5.88 -11.65
C ALA A 133 12.85 -7.04 -10.84
N MET A 134 12.09 -6.72 -9.78
CA MET A 134 11.65 -7.71 -8.79
C MET A 134 10.12 -7.88 -8.74
N ARG A 135 9.35 -7.06 -9.48
CA ARG A 135 7.87 -7.02 -9.50
C ARG A 135 7.24 -6.75 -8.12
N ALA A 136 8.02 -6.41 -7.12
CA ALA A 136 7.55 -6.14 -5.78
C ALA A 136 8.62 -5.38 -5.00
N THR A 137 8.22 -4.46 -4.13
CA THR A 137 9.09 -3.91 -3.10
C THR A 137 9.35 -4.96 -2.01
N LEU A 138 10.28 -4.69 -1.10
CA LEU A 138 10.55 -5.60 0.02
C LEU A 138 9.32 -5.74 0.92
N GLY A 139 8.62 -4.64 1.23
CA GLY A 139 7.38 -4.69 2.00
C GLY A 139 6.28 -5.48 1.29
N MET A 140 6.15 -5.33 -0.03
CA MET A 140 5.21 -6.14 -0.82
C MET A 140 5.54 -7.62 -0.79
N ARG A 141 6.82 -7.99 -0.87
CA ARG A 141 7.26 -9.40 -0.81
C ARG A 141 6.94 -10.06 0.52
N VAL A 142 7.17 -9.38 1.62
CA VAL A 142 6.82 -9.87 2.97
C VAL A 142 5.34 -10.23 3.08
N LEU A 143 4.47 -9.49 2.38
CA LEU A 143 3.02 -9.71 2.38
C LEU A 143 2.53 -10.56 1.20
N GLY A 144 3.42 -11.14 0.39
CA GLY A 144 3.08 -11.98 -0.76
C GLY A 144 2.40 -11.22 -1.90
N MET A 145 2.70 -9.93 -2.06
CA MET A 145 2.12 -9.08 -3.11
C MET A 145 3.10 -8.87 -4.26
N GLN A 146 2.55 -8.65 -5.44
CA GLN A 146 3.29 -8.31 -6.65
C GLN A 146 2.59 -7.17 -7.39
N VAL A 147 3.38 -6.35 -8.08
CA VAL A 147 2.89 -5.33 -9.01
C VAL A 147 3.07 -5.83 -10.44
N GLY A 148 2.10 -5.55 -11.30
CA GLY A 148 2.13 -5.89 -12.72
C GLY A 148 1.47 -4.81 -13.58
N ASN A 149 1.68 -4.92 -14.88
CA ASN A 149 0.97 -4.13 -15.87
C ASN A 149 -0.52 -4.47 -15.83
N ALA A 150 -1.37 -3.47 -15.91
CA ALA A 150 -2.83 -3.66 -15.83
C ALA A 150 -3.42 -4.43 -17.03
N ALA A 151 -2.75 -4.42 -18.18
CA ALA A 151 -3.26 -5.06 -19.41
C ALA A 151 -3.01 -6.59 -19.42
N ASP A 152 -1.84 -7.04 -18.99
CA ASP A 152 -1.39 -8.43 -19.16
C ASP A 152 -0.75 -9.03 -17.89
N GLY A 153 -0.62 -8.25 -16.81
CA GLY A 153 0.06 -8.68 -15.59
C GLY A 153 1.58 -8.82 -15.72
N ALA A 154 2.18 -8.44 -16.84
CA ALA A 154 3.61 -8.50 -17.06
C ALA A 154 4.39 -7.55 -16.14
N THR A 155 5.71 -7.64 -16.19
CA THR A 155 6.60 -6.71 -15.48
C THR A 155 6.40 -5.28 -15.95
N LEU A 156 6.46 -4.32 -15.04
CA LEU A 156 6.31 -2.91 -15.36
C LEU A 156 7.45 -2.43 -16.25
N THR A 157 7.11 -1.59 -17.22
CA THR A 157 8.09 -0.76 -17.91
C THR A 157 8.62 0.32 -16.98
N THR A 158 9.82 0.83 -17.24
CA THR A 158 10.40 1.95 -16.46
C THR A 158 9.48 3.16 -16.45
N ASN A 159 8.81 3.46 -17.56
CA ASN A 159 7.87 4.59 -17.64
C ASN A 159 6.67 4.38 -16.69
N GLN A 160 6.09 3.19 -16.65
CA GLN A 160 5.01 2.86 -15.71
C GLN A 160 5.48 2.99 -14.25
N ALA A 161 6.68 2.48 -13.95
CA ALA A 161 7.25 2.58 -12.61
C ALA A 161 7.51 4.03 -12.19
N VAL A 162 8.04 4.88 -13.08
CA VAL A 162 8.25 6.31 -12.84
C VAL A 162 6.91 7.02 -12.61
N ARG A 163 5.91 6.80 -13.47
CA ARG A 163 4.57 7.38 -13.30
C ARG A 163 3.96 6.96 -11.97
N ARG A 164 4.08 5.68 -11.62
CA ARG A 164 3.59 5.15 -10.35
C ARG A 164 4.28 5.81 -9.15
N TRP A 165 5.62 5.93 -9.20
CA TRP A 165 6.39 6.58 -8.14
C TRP A 165 5.99 8.06 -7.98
N LEU A 166 5.90 8.82 -9.05
CA LEU A 166 5.44 10.22 -9.02
C LEU A 166 4.05 10.33 -8.41
N ALA A 167 3.12 9.47 -8.83
CA ALA A 167 1.73 9.49 -8.37
C ALA A 167 1.57 8.99 -6.93
N LEU A 168 2.45 8.13 -6.42
CA LEU A 168 2.42 7.69 -5.02
C LEU A 168 2.94 8.73 -4.03
N GLY A 169 3.60 9.76 -4.49
CA GLY A 169 4.11 10.82 -3.63
C GLY A 169 5.51 11.28 -3.98
N GLY A 170 6.12 10.75 -5.04
CA GLY A 170 7.43 11.20 -5.52
C GLY A 170 7.46 12.69 -5.83
N ILE A 171 6.34 13.26 -6.28
CA ILE A 171 6.20 14.69 -6.49
C ILE A 171 6.39 15.50 -5.19
N PHE A 172 5.94 14.97 -4.04
CA PHE A 172 6.13 15.63 -2.75
C PHE A 172 7.56 15.52 -2.25
N SER A 173 8.30 14.47 -2.65
CA SER A 173 9.74 14.39 -2.39
C SER A 173 10.50 15.54 -3.06
N LEU A 174 10.08 15.93 -4.26
CA LEU A 174 10.61 17.11 -4.96
C LEU A 174 10.23 18.40 -4.22
N ALA A 175 9.00 18.52 -3.75
CA ALA A 175 8.52 19.68 -3.03
C ALA A 175 9.16 19.86 -1.64
N GLN A 176 9.64 18.79 -1.01
CA GLN A 176 10.32 18.85 0.29
C GLN A 176 11.59 19.74 0.28
N THR A 177 12.22 19.94 -0.87
CA THR A 177 13.32 20.88 -1.01
C THR A 177 12.93 22.33 -0.72
N LEU A 178 11.65 22.66 -0.80
CA LEU A 178 11.08 23.99 -0.55
C LEU A 178 10.62 24.18 0.91
N ASN A 179 10.83 23.18 1.77
CA ASN A 179 10.40 23.20 3.18
C ASN A 179 11.15 24.24 4.06
N SER A 180 12.19 24.87 3.54
CA SER A 180 12.89 25.94 4.25
C SER A 180 12.04 27.19 4.51
N LEU A 181 10.90 27.33 3.82
CA LEU A 181 9.92 28.39 4.03
C LEU A 181 8.78 27.84 4.91
N PRO A 182 8.61 28.33 6.18
CA PRO A 182 7.69 27.72 7.15
C PRO A 182 6.25 27.57 6.67
N LEU A 183 5.70 28.62 6.06
CA LEU A 183 4.33 28.59 5.53
C LEU A 183 4.19 27.59 4.37
N LEU A 184 5.18 27.58 3.46
CA LEU A 184 5.18 26.68 2.31
C LEU A 184 5.33 25.22 2.75
N GLY A 185 6.18 24.95 3.75
CA GLY A 185 6.33 23.65 4.36
C GLY A 185 5.02 23.11 4.94
N LEU A 186 4.28 23.95 5.66
CA LEU A 186 2.95 23.58 6.17
C LEU A 186 1.97 23.26 5.04
N LEU A 187 1.93 24.08 4.00
CA LEU A 187 1.05 23.84 2.84
C LEU A 187 1.42 22.54 2.12
N ILE A 188 2.70 22.24 1.93
CA ILE A 188 3.17 20.99 1.35
C ILE A 188 2.77 19.80 2.23
N ALA A 189 2.90 19.90 3.55
CA ALA A 189 2.50 18.85 4.47
C ALA A 189 0.99 18.57 4.40
N LEU A 190 0.15 19.61 4.41
CA LEU A 190 -1.29 19.48 4.28
C LEU A 190 -1.70 18.89 2.91
N ALA A 191 -1.08 19.35 1.83
CA ALA A 191 -1.32 18.81 0.49
C ALA A 191 -0.90 17.34 0.39
N SER A 192 0.22 16.95 1.01
CA SER A 192 0.68 15.56 1.07
C SER A 192 -0.30 14.68 1.84
N LEU A 193 -0.81 15.16 2.98
CA LEU A 193 -1.82 14.44 3.76
C LEU A 193 -3.12 14.25 2.97
N ALA A 194 -3.62 15.32 2.35
CA ALA A 194 -4.81 15.25 1.51
C ALA A 194 -4.62 14.28 0.33
N TRP A 195 -3.42 14.25 -0.27
CA TRP A 195 -3.07 13.33 -1.33
C TRP A 195 -3.08 11.87 -0.87
N VAL A 196 -2.49 11.56 0.28
CA VAL A 196 -2.51 10.20 0.86
C VAL A 196 -3.95 9.75 1.11
N ILE A 197 -4.79 10.60 1.70
CA ILE A 197 -6.20 10.29 1.92
C ILE A 197 -6.91 10.03 0.58
N PHE A 198 -6.69 10.88 -0.43
CA PHE A 198 -7.23 10.69 -1.77
C PHE A 198 -6.83 9.35 -2.39
N LEU A 199 -5.54 8.95 -2.27
CA LEU A 199 -5.06 7.67 -2.78
C LEU A 199 -5.72 6.47 -2.06
N ILE A 200 -5.87 6.55 -0.74
CA ILE A 200 -6.54 5.52 0.07
C ILE A 200 -8.00 5.38 -0.35
N VAL A 201 -8.73 6.50 -0.42
CA VAL A 201 -10.16 6.51 -0.78
C VAL A 201 -10.37 5.97 -2.19
N THR A 202 -9.60 6.44 -3.17
CA THR A 202 -9.74 5.97 -4.56
C THR A 202 -9.39 4.48 -4.71
N THR A 203 -8.46 3.97 -3.91
CA THR A 203 -8.13 2.53 -3.88
C THR A 203 -9.25 1.71 -3.23
N ALA A 204 -9.79 2.18 -2.10
CA ALA A 204 -10.85 1.49 -1.37
C ALA A 204 -12.14 1.36 -2.18
N GLN A 205 -12.53 2.44 -2.88
CA GLN A 205 -13.75 2.52 -3.67
C GLN A 205 -13.65 1.78 -5.03
N SER A 206 -12.44 1.47 -5.50
CA SER A 206 -12.27 0.80 -6.78
C SER A 206 -12.64 -0.70 -6.69
N PRO A 207 -13.47 -1.22 -7.60
CA PRO A 207 -13.78 -2.66 -7.66
C PRO A 207 -12.53 -3.53 -7.84
N THR A 208 -11.55 -3.04 -8.61
CA THR A 208 -10.27 -3.72 -8.86
C THR A 208 -9.18 -3.33 -7.86
N LYS A 209 -9.55 -2.61 -6.78
CA LYS A 209 -8.59 -2.07 -5.81
C LYS A 209 -7.45 -1.27 -6.42
N GLN A 210 -7.66 -0.72 -7.61
CA GLN A 210 -6.74 0.20 -8.27
C GLN A 210 -7.04 1.63 -7.82
N GLY A 211 -6.14 2.22 -7.07
CA GLY A 211 -6.19 3.64 -6.75
C GLY A 211 -5.92 4.51 -7.98
N TRP A 212 -6.07 5.81 -7.83
CA TRP A 212 -5.76 6.76 -8.90
C TRP A 212 -4.32 6.59 -9.43
N HIS A 213 -3.36 6.40 -8.53
CA HIS A 213 -1.95 6.17 -8.89
C HIS A 213 -1.74 4.89 -9.72
N ASP A 214 -2.49 3.83 -9.43
CA ASP A 214 -2.44 2.58 -10.21
C ASP A 214 -2.99 2.79 -11.61
N LYS A 215 -4.13 3.49 -11.73
CA LYS A 215 -4.78 3.78 -13.02
C LYS A 215 -3.92 4.71 -13.87
N PHE A 216 -3.35 5.76 -13.27
CA PHE A 216 -2.46 6.70 -13.95
C PHE A 216 -1.21 6.03 -14.52
N ALA A 217 -0.68 5.04 -13.81
CA ALA A 217 0.49 4.27 -14.24
C ALA A 217 0.13 3.01 -15.06
N ALA A 218 -1.14 2.71 -15.25
CA ALA A 218 -1.64 1.47 -15.86
C ALA A 218 -1.06 0.22 -15.17
N THR A 219 -1.17 0.16 -13.84
CA THR A 219 -0.62 -0.92 -13.01
C THR A 219 -1.69 -1.57 -12.12
N ILE A 220 -1.43 -2.79 -11.70
CA ILE A 220 -2.24 -3.52 -10.71
C ILE A 220 -1.33 -4.05 -9.61
N VAL A 221 -1.90 -4.24 -8.42
CA VAL A 221 -1.24 -4.98 -7.33
C VAL A 221 -2.08 -6.20 -7.00
N ALA A 222 -1.48 -7.36 -7.15
CA ALA A 222 -2.10 -8.65 -6.90
C ALA A 222 -1.39 -9.38 -5.75
N LYS A 223 -2.12 -10.29 -5.11
CA LYS A 223 -1.67 -11.16 -4.02
C LYS A 223 -2.06 -12.58 -4.35
N ALA A 224 -1.19 -13.55 -4.09
CA ALA A 224 -1.53 -14.96 -4.20
C ALA A 224 -2.66 -15.30 -3.19
N ALA A 225 -3.60 -16.17 -3.59
CA ALA A 225 -4.50 -16.77 -2.64
C ALA A 225 -3.65 -17.51 -1.59
N ARG A 226 -3.84 -17.22 -0.32
CA ARG A 226 -3.36 -18.13 0.71
C ARG A 226 -4.23 -19.37 0.59
N SER A 227 -3.66 -20.50 0.19
CA SER A 227 -4.31 -21.79 0.45
C SER A 227 -4.50 -21.85 1.97
N VAL A 228 -5.75 -21.87 2.40
CA VAL A 228 -6.09 -22.27 3.78
C VAL A 228 -5.79 -23.76 3.81
N ALA A 229 -4.62 -24.12 4.37
CA ALA A 229 -4.30 -25.50 4.70
C ALA A 229 -5.07 -25.91 5.94
#